data_4837a16778c475ccf936eec1230441aa
#
_entry.id   4837a16778c475ccf936eec1230441aa
#
_cell.length_a   1.000
_cell.length_b   1.000
_cell.length_c   1.000
_cell.angle_alpha   90.00
_cell.angle_beta   90.00
_cell.angle_gamma   90.00
#
_symmetry.space_group_name_H-M   'P 1'
#
loop_
_entity.id
_entity.type
_entity.pdbx_description
1 polymer ?
#
loop_
_entity_poly.entity_id
_entity_poly.type
_entity_poly.pdbx_seq_one_letter_code
_entity_poly.pdbx_strand_id
1 'polypeptide(L)'
;MTGVRANLFAASPAFQLTSVQESRPVKEHFFGYLKRASSGQRIVDYEVMEKPEYSKLSDKDYEILLKIVQAEAGSEDEKGKMLVAGVVMNRVESNKFPDTVEEVVFQNENGVYQFSPVANGTYQSAVATEETRRAVDRVLEGEDVTEGALYFAARKYADEGKMKWFDNCLIRLFSYGGHEFFKAG
;
A
#
# COMPACT_ATOMS: atom_id res chain seq x y z
N MET A 1 -22.09 -5.54 26.84
CA MET A 1 -22.12 -4.96 25.48
C MET A 1 -20.77 -4.29 25.25
N THR A 2 -19.82 -5.03 24.69
CA THR A 2 -18.45 -4.58 24.46
C THR A 2 -18.38 -4.04 23.04
N GLY A 3 -18.37 -2.70 22.93
CA GLY A 3 -18.20 -2.02 21.65
C GLY A 3 -16.78 -2.25 21.12
N VAL A 4 -16.67 -2.94 20.00
CA VAL A 4 -15.46 -3.05 19.22
C VAL A 4 -15.18 -1.66 18.63
N ARG A 5 -14.20 -0.96 19.18
CA ARG A 5 -13.70 0.28 18.60
C ARG A 5 -12.87 -0.11 17.38
N ALA A 6 -13.40 0.17 16.19
CA ALA A 6 -12.62 0.11 14.97
C ALA A 6 -11.53 1.19 15.04
N ASN A 7 -10.28 0.76 15.17
CA ASN A 7 -9.14 1.68 15.04
C ASN A 7 -8.88 1.96 13.57
N LEU A 8 -8.88 3.22 13.24
CA LEU A 8 -8.64 3.71 11.91
C LEU A 8 -7.19 4.07 11.71
N PHE A 9 -6.76 3.76 10.51
CA PHE A 9 -5.48 4.15 9.97
C PHE A 9 -5.40 5.66 9.84
N ALA A 10 -4.66 6.29 10.71
CA ALA A 10 -4.30 7.69 10.56
C ALA A 10 -2.80 7.81 10.64
N ALA A 11 -2.18 8.26 9.58
CA ALA A 11 -0.87 8.87 9.71
C ALA A 11 -0.99 10.05 10.68
N SER A 12 -0.23 10.02 11.77
CA SER A 12 -0.17 11.16 12.70
C SER A 12 0.47 12.37 12.03
N PRO A 13 0.00 13.60 12.30
CA PRO A 13 0.51 14.82 11.70
C PRO A 13 1.86 15.30 12.25
N ALA A 14 2.61 14.47 12.96
CA ALA A 14 3.86 14.88 13.60
C ALA A 14 5.08 14.32 12.87
N PHE A 15 5.27 14.68 11.61
CA PHE A 15 6.58 14.57 10.99
C PHE A 15 7.30 15.92 11.15
N GLN A 16 7.90 16.18 12.30
CA GLN A 16 8.91 17.23 12.41
C GLN A 16 10.22 16.70 11.85
N LEU A 17 10.61 17.25 10.71
CA LEU A 17 11.93 17.09 10.12
C LEU A 17 13.00 17.63 11.08
N THR A 18 13.62 16.76 11.86
CA THR A 18 14.88 17.02 12.52
C THR A 18 15.80 15.85 12.27
N SER A 19 16.58 15.97 11.25
CA SER A 19 17.96 15.53 11.01
C SER A 19 18.18 15.34 9.52
N VAL A 20 19.28 15.84 9.04
CA VAL A 20 19.79 15.66 7.68
C VAL A 20 19.98 14.16 7.46
N GLN A 21 19.02 13.52 6.80
CA GLN A 21 19.15 12.16 6.35
C GLN A 21 19.74 12.21 4.95
N GLU A 22 20.84 11.51 4.75
CA GLU A 22 21.46 11.31 3.45
C GLU A 22 20.37 10.93 2.43
N SER A 23 20.39 11.66 1.31
CA SER A 23 19.44 11.44 0.22
C SER A 23 19.56 10.00 -0.27
N ARG A 24 18.56 9.17 0.03
CA ARG A 24 18.41 7.88 -0.63
C ARG A 24 18.30 8.12 -2.14
N PRO A 25 18.90 7.27 -2.97
CA PRO A 25 18.74 7.41 -4.41
C PRO A 25 17.25 7.33 -4.75
N VAL A 26 16.75 8.32 -5.47
CA VAL A 26 15.39 8.31 -6.01
C VAL A 26 15.29 7.09 -6.92
N LYS A 27 14.43 6.14 -6.57
CA LYS A 27 14.12 5.04 -7.47
C LYS A 27 13.35 5.66 -8.65
N GLU A 28 14.00 5.77 -9.78
CA GLU A 28 13.38 6.30 -11.00
C GLU A 28 12.30 5.33 -11.48
N HIS A 29 11.03 5.75 -11.42
CA HIS A 29 9.97 5.07 -12.12
C HIS A 29 10.17 5.30 -13.61
N PHE A 30 10.56 4.26 -14.32
CA PHE A 30 10.72 4.29 -15.76
C PHE A 30 9.34 4.17 -16.43
N PHE A 31 8.70 5.31 -16.70
CA PHE A 31 7.57 5.35 -17.61
C PHE A 31 8.08 5.21 -19.04
N GLY A 32 7.84 4.06 -19.67
CA GLY A 32 8.12 3.86 -21.09
C GLY A 32 7.29 4.81 -21.95
N TYR A 33 7.92 5.79 -22.55
CA TYR A 33 7.29 6.64 -23.56
C TYR A 33 7.12 5.88 -24.87
N LEU A 34 5.87 5.70 -25.31
CA LEU A 34 5.58 5.29 -26.68
C LEU A 34 6.01 6.40 -27.65
N LYS A 35 7.17 6.28 -28.28
CA LYS A 35 7.53 7.09 -29.43
C LYS A 35 6.65 6.69 -30.61
N ARG A 36 5.73 7.58 -31.03
CA ARG A 36 5.09 7.46 -32.34
C ARG A 36 6.14 7.67 -33.43
N ALA A 37 6.48 6.62 -34.16
CA ALA A 37 7.21 6.76 -35.40
C ALA A 37 6.24 7.30 -36.47
N SER A 38 6.54 8.48 -37.00
CA SER A 38 5.93 9.00 -38.22
C SER A 38 6.60 8.31 -39.41
N SER A 39 5.96 7.39 -39.99
CA SER A 39 6.07 6.72 -41.29
C SER A 39 6.06 5.20 -41.17
N GLY A 40 4.96 4.58 -41.40
CA GLY A 40 4.68 3.30 -42.02
C GLY A 40 5.42 2.02 -41.65
N GLN A 41 6.43 2.05 -40.80
CA GLN A 41 7.14 0.87 -40.31
C GLN A 41 7.06 0.80 -38.81
N ARG A 42 6.33 -0.20 -38.31
CA ARG A 42 6.36 -0.58 -36.89
C ARG A 42 7.69 -1.27 -36.60
N ILE A 43 8.67 -0.50 -36.17
CA ILE A 43 9.75 -1.07 -35.37
C ILE A 43 9.20 -1.05 -33.93
N VAL A 44 8.70 -2.17 -33.48
CA VAL A 44 8.40 -2.37 -32.06
C VAL A 44 9.71 -2.79 -31.42
N ASP A 45 10.53 -1.82 -31.01
CA ASP A 45 11.52 -2.09 -29.99
C ASP A 45 10.74 -2.47 -28.71
N TYR A 46 10.60 -3.76 -28.52
CA TYR A 46 10.31 -4.27 -27.20
C TYR A 46 11.59 -4.07 -26.38
N GLU A 47 11.80 -2.87 -25.84
CA GLU A 47 12.54 -2.79 -24.60
C GLU A 47 11.81 -3.72 -23.64
N VAL A 48 12.49 -4.80 -23.30
CA VAL A 48 12.01 -5.72 -22.25
C VAL A 48 11.73 -4.81 -21.07
N MET A 49 10.46 -4.57 -20.77
CA MET A 49 10.09 -3.93 -19.52
C MET A 49 10.66 -4.84 -18.44
N GLU A 50 11.80 -4.44 -17.87
CA GLU A 50 12.29 -5.10 -16.69
C GLU A 50 11.14 -5.01 -15.67
N LYS A 51 10.56 -6.16 -15.36
CA LYS A 51 9.57 -6.26 -14.30
C LYS A 51 10.20 -5.57 -13.08
N PRO A 52 9.48 -4.67 -12.40
CA PRO A 52 9.99 -4.17 -11.13
C PRO A 52 10.39 -5.37 -10.30
N GLU A 53 11.63 -5.36 -9.82
CA GLU A 53 12.27 -6.55 -9.22
C GLU A 53 11.73 -6.82 -7.81
N TYR A 54 10.38 -6.93 -7.70
CA TYR A 54 9.72 -7.46 -6.50
C TYR A 54 10.06 -8.94 -6.27
N SER A 55 10.76 -9.57 -7.23
CA SER A 55 11.30 -10.93 -7.13
C SER A 55 12.31 -11.11 -5.98
N LYS A 56 12.55 -10.08 -5.15
CA LYS A 56 13.47 -10.11 -4.01
C LYS A 56 12.84 -9.77 -2.67
N LEU A 57 11.53 -9.90 -2.53
CA LEU A 57 11.00 -9.96 -1.17
C LEU A 57 11.60 -11.16 -0.45
N SER A 58 12.06 -10.94 0.79
CA SER A 58 12.42 -12.07 1.64
C SER A 58 11.19 -12.94 1.89
N ASP A 59 11.39 -14.24 2.13
CA ASP A 59 10.28 -15.14 2.50
C ASP A 59 9.52 -14.58 3.71
N LYS A 60 10.22 -13.92 4.63
CA LYS A 60 9.64 -13.26 5.80
C LYS A 60 8.71 -12.10 5.40
N ASP A 61 9.15 -11.20 4.52
CA ASP A 61 8.33 -10.07 4.06
C ASP A 61 7.12 -10.54 3.26
N TYR A 62 7.28 -11.59 2.46
CA TYR A 62 6.17 -12.20 1.74
C TYR A 62 5.09 -12.74 2.70
N GLU A 63 5.49 -13.50 3.72
CA GLU A 63 4.54 -14.01 4.73
C GLU A 63 3.90 -12.88 5.53
N ILE A 64 4.62 -11.81 5.84
CA ILE A 64 4.06 -10.63 6.51
C ILE A 64 3.02 -9.95 5.61
N LEU A 65 3.33 -9.78 4.32
CA LEU A 65 2.41 -9.19 3.35
C LEU A 65 1.13 -10.02 3.20
N LEU A 66 1.25 -11.33 3.08
CA LEU A 66 0.10 -12.24 3.03
C LEU A 66 -0.80 -12.10 4.26
N LYS A 67 -0.21 -12.07 5.44
CA LYS A 67 -0.97 -12.00 6.70
C LYS A 67 -1.67 -10.65 6.86
N ILE A 68 -1.01 -9.55 6.53
CA ILE A 68 -1.66 -8.23 6.67
C ILE A 68 -2.78 -8.05 5.65
N VAL A 69 -2.60 -8.50 4.41
CA VAL A 69 -3.66 -8.48 3.39
C VAL A 69 -4.86 -9.32 3.81
N GLN A 70 -4.62 -10.51 4.34
CA GLN A 70 -5.69 -11.37 4.86
C GLN A 70 -6.40 -10.73 6.06
N ALA A 71 -5.67 -10.08 6.95
CA ALA A 71 -6.25 -9.47 8.14
C ALA A 71 -7.08 -8.22 7.83
N GLU A 72 -6.68 -7.43 6.82
CA GLU A 72 -7.36 -6.20 6.41
C GLU A 72 -8.51 -6.45 5.42
N ALA A 73 -8.30 -7.34 4.46
CA ALA A 73 -9.18 -7.53 3.31
C ALA A 73 -9.65 -8.98 3.14
N GLY A 74 -9.63 -9.78 4.19
CA GLY A 74 -10.00 -11.20 4.11
C GLY A 74 -11.41 -11.46 3.60
N SER A 75 -12.35 -10.54 3.85
CA SER A 75 -13.74 -10.59 3.37
C SER A 75 -13.95 -9.90 2.01
N GLU A 76 -12.96 -9.18 1.51
CA GLU A 76 -13.02 -8.52 0.21
C GLU A 76 -12.73 -9.52 -0.91
N ASP A 77 -13.11 -9.16 -2.14
CA ASP A 77 -12.73 -9.90 -3.33
C ASP A 77 -11.23 -9.75 -3.66
N GLU A 78 -10.79 -10.46 -4.70
CA GLU A 78 -9.38 -10.46 -5.12
C GLU A 78 -8.86 -9.03 -5.38
N LYS A 79 -9.67 -8.17 -6.01
CA LYS A 79 -9.29 -6.77 -6.26
C LYS A 79 -9.14 -5.98 -4.96
N GLY A 80 -10.02 -6.16 -3.98
CA GLY A 80 -9.90 -5.54 -2.67
C GLY A 80 -8.61 -5.95 -1.95
N LYS A 81 -8.24 -7.23 -2.06
CA LYS A 81 -6.97 -7.76 -1.53
C LYS A 81 -5.75 -7.18 -2.26
N MET A 82 -5.82 -7.07 -3.59
CA MET A 82 -4.78 -6.43 -4.40
C MET A 82 -4.58 -4.96 -4.02
N LEU A 83 -5.66 -4.23 -3.75
CA LEU A 83 -5.59 -2.83 -3.33
C LEU A 83 -4.82 -2.68 -2.02
N VAL A 84 -5.08 -3.53 -1.02
CA VAL A 84 -4.34 -3.49 0.25
C VAL A 84 -2.87 -3.87 0.03
N ALA A 85 -2.59 -4.94 -0.71
CA ALA A 85 -1.22 -5.34 -1.04
C ALA A 85 -0.46 -4.22 -1.76
N GLY A 86 -1.09 -3.61 -2.76
CA GLY A 86 -0.50 -2.52 -3.54
C GLY A 86 -0.22 -1.28 -2.70
N VAL A 87 -1.09 -0.91 -1.75
CA VAL A 87 -0.80 0.20 -0.82
C VAL A 87 0.43 -0.09 0.04
N VAL A 88 0.59 -1.33 0.54
CA VAL A 88 1.80 -1.71 1.30
C VAL A 88 3.04 -1.57 0.41
N MET A 89 3.00 -2.08 -0.81
CA MET A 89 4.13 -2.02 -1.74
C MET A 89 4.44 -0.58 -2.17
N ASN A 90 3.43 0.24 -2.45
CA ASN A 90 3.62 1.67 -2.75
C ASN A 90 4.29 2.42 -1.58
N ARG A 91 3.99 2.05 -0.34
CA ARG A 91 4.67 2.61 0.84
C ARG A 91 6.13 2.21 0.88
N VAL A 92 6.45 0.93 0.66
CA VAL A 92 7.83 0.43 0.60
C VAL A 92 8.64 1.17 -0.46
N GLU A 93 8.03 1.54 -1.57
CA GLU A 93 8.69 2.30 -2.65
C GLU A 93 8.77 3.81 -2.39
N SER A 94 7.91 4.31 -1.51
CA SER A 94 7.86 5.73 -1.21
C SER A 94 8.96 6.13 -0.24
N ASN A 95 9.64 7.24 -0.52
CA ASN A 95 10.61 7.84 0.40
C ASN A 95 9.99 8.42 1.69
N LYS A 96 8.65 8.41 1.80
CA LYS A 96 7.91 8.88 2.97
C LYS A 96 7.67 7.78 4.01
N PHE A 97 7.97 6.54 3.67
CA PHE A 97 7.74 5.36 4.50
C PHE A 97 9.01 4.52 4.61
N PRO A 98 9.05 3.56 5.55
CA PRO A 98 10.11 2.56 5.59
C PRO A 98 10.24 1.78 4.28
N ASP A 99 11.40 1.18 4.03
CA ASP A 99 11.74 0.52 2.77
C ASP A 99 11.62 -1.02 2.81
N THR A 100 11.04 -1.56 3.88
CA THR A 100 10.72 -2.99 4.00
C THR A 100 9.25 -3.20 4.33
N VAL A 101 8.70 -4.33 3.90
CA VAL A 101 7.31 -4.71 4.23
C VAL A 101 7.13 -4.84 5.75
N GLU A 102 8.10 -5.45 6.43
CA GLU A 102 8.06 -5.60 7.88
C GLU A 102 7.93 -4.24 8.58
N GLU A 103 8.80 -3.30 8.25
CA GLU A 103 8.79 -1.99 8.90
C GLU A 103 7.52 -1.17 8.56
N VAL A 104 7.02 -1.27 7.33
CA VAL A 104 5.75 -0.61 6.93
C VAL A 104 4.58 -1.20 7.70
N VAL A 105 4.48 -2.53 7.80
CA VAL A 105 3.35 -3.21 8.44
C VAL A 105 3.35 -2.99 9.95
N PHE A 106 4.52 -3.03 10.58
CA PHE A 106 4.65 -2.84 12.03
C PHE A 106 4.95 -1.40 12.45
N GLN A 107 4.89 -0.45 11.51
CA GLN A 107 5.11 0.96 11.82
C GLN A 107 4.21 1.41 12.96
N ASN A 108 4.84 1.98 13.99
CA ASN A 108 4.17 2.47 15.19
C ASN A 108 4.65 3.89 15.49
N GLU A 109 3.71 4.80 15.63
CA GLU A 109 3.98 6.18 16.03
C GLU A 109 3.27 6.47 17.35
N ASN A 110 4.03 6.73 18.41
CA ASN A 110 3.51 7.06 19.74
C ASN A 110 2.50 6.02 20.28
N GLY A 111 2.74 4.73 20.04
CA GLY A 111 1.86 3.65 20.47
C GLY A 111 0.68 3.37 19.54
N VAL A 112 0.59 4.06 18.40
CA VAL A 112 -0.47 3.86 17.39
C VAL A 112 0.11 3.14 16.17
N TYR A 113 -0.37 1.93 15.92
CA TYR A 113 -0.02 1.17 14.71
C TYR A 113 -0.75 1.73 13.49
N GLN A 114 -0.08 1.68 12.35
CA GLN A 114 -0.67 2.09 11.07
C GLN A 114 -1.73 1.09 10.60
N PHE A 115 -1.59 -0.19 10.92
CA PHE A 115 -2.53 -1.24 10.59
C PHE A 115 -3.27 -1.76 11.85
N SER A 116 -4.60 -1.61 11.89
CA SER A 116 -5.40 -2.00 13.06
C SER A 116 -5.33 -3.48 13.39
N PRO A 117 -5.19 -4.43 12.46
CA PRO A 117 -5.00 -5.83 12.79
C PRO A 117 -3.75 -6.12 13.62
N VAL A 118 -2.70 -5.30 13.46
CA VAL A 118 -1.49 -5.41 14.30
C VAL A 118 -1.79 -5.00 15.73
N ALA A 119 -2.57 -3.91 15.91
CA ALA A 119 -2.92 -3.40 17.22
C ALA A 119 -3.89 -4.30 18.00
N ASN A 120 -4.84 -4.94 17.32
CA ASN A 120 -5.93 -5.71 17.93
C ASN A 120 -5.69 -7.23 17.97
N GLY A 121 -4.56 -7.72 17.45
CA GLY A 121 -4.19 -9.13 17.45
C GLY A 121 -4.74 -9.94 16.27
N THR A 122 -5.55 -9.38 15.38
CA THR A 122 -6.11 -10.10 14.23
C THR A 122 -5.03 -10.55 13.27
N TYR A 123 -3.95 -9.77 13.12
CA TYR A 123 -2.79 -10.10 12.31
C TYR A 123 -2.16 -11.44 12.74
N GLN A 124 -2.02 -11.70 14.04
CA GLN A 124 -1.38 -12.91 14.56
C GLN A 124 -2.17 -14.17 14.17
N SER A 125 -3.49 -14.08 14.16
CA SER A 125 -4.39 -15.19 13.84
C SER A 125 -4.73 -15.32 12.36
N ALA A 126 -4.32 -14.36 11.52
CA ALA A 126 -4.62 -14.37 10.10
C ALA A 126 -3.90 -15.53 9.39
N VAL A 127 -4.67 -16.31 8.61
CA VAL A 127 -4.17 -17.39 7.75
C VAL A 127 -4.56 -17.05 6.33
N ALA A 128 -3.57 -16.78 5.47
CA ALA A 128 -3.80 -16.39 4.10
C ALA A 128 -4.48 -17.51 3.30
N THR A 129 -5.54 -17.14 2.58
CA THR A 129 -6.23 -18.05 1.64
C THR A 129 -5.49 -18.09 0.30
N GLU A 130 -5.84 -19.06 -0.55
CA GLU A 130 -5.32 -19.13 -1.92
C GLU A 130 -5.69 -17.89 -2.75
N GLU A 131 -6.85 -17.30 -2.51
CA GLU A 131 -7.24 -16.05 -3.16
C GLU A 131 -6.36 -14.89 -2.71
N THR A 132 -6.01 -14.84 -1.43
CA THR A 132 -5.08 -13.82 -0.90
C THR A 132 -3.68 -14.01 -1.50
N ARG A 133 -3.21 -15.25 -1.64
CA ARG A 133 -1.92 -15.54 -2.30
C ARG A 133 -1.92 -15.06 -3.74
N ARG A 134 -2.93 -15.42 -4.53
CA ARG A 134 -3.05 -14.94 -5.92
C ARG A 134 -3.06 -13.43 -6.02
N ALA A 135 -3.82 -12.74 -5.16
CA ALA A 135 -3.88 -11.30 -5.16
C ALA A 135 -2.52 -10.64 -4.87
N VAL A 136 -1.78 -11.16 -3.89
CA VAL A 136 -0.44 -10.69 -3.55
C VAL A 136 0.55 -10.99 -4.69
N ASP A 137 0.53 -12.19 -5.23
CA ASP A 137 1.43 -12.59 -6.33
C ASP A 137 1.24 -11.70 -7.56
N ARG A 138 -0.01 -11.38 -7.94
CA ARG A 138 -0.31 -10.46 -9.05
C ARG A 138 0.27 -9.06 -8.82
N VAL A 139 0.19 -8.54 -7.61
CA VAL A 139 0.80 -7.25 -7.26
C VAL A 139 2.32 -7.33 -7.35
N LEU A 140 2.92 -8.40 -6.84
CA LEU A 140 4.37 -8.62 -6.91
C LEU A 140 4.85 -8.88 -8.35
N GLU A 141 3.98 -9.34 -9.23
CA GLU A 141 4.23 -9.44 -10.67
C GLU A 141 4.09 -8.12 -11.42
N GLY A 142 3.74 -7.03 -10.69
CA GLY A 142 3.68 -5.67 -11.23
C GLY A 142 2.29 -5.21 -11.65
N GLU A 143 1.23 -5.94 -11.30
CA GLU A 143 -0.14 -5.46 -11.54
C GLU A 143 -0.51 -4.38 -10.52
N ASP A 144 -0.75 -3.16 -10.98
CA ASP A 144 -1.18 -2.04 -10.15
C ASP A 144 -2.66 -1.71 -10.40
N VAL A 145 -3.44 -1.76 -9.32
CA VAL A 145 -4.86 -1.36 -9.28
C VAL A 145 -5.08 -0.17 -8.34
N THR A 146 -3.99 0.41 -7.79
CA THR A 146 -4.06 1.37 -6.68
C THR A 146 -4.06 2.83 -7.12
N GLU A 147 -3.70 3.14 -8.38
CA GLU A 147 -3.46 4.51 -8.86
C GLU A 147 -2.43 5.27 -8.00
N GLY A 148 -1.47 4.55 -7.40
CA GLY A 148 -0.45 5.11 -6.52
C GLY A 148 -0.97 5.47 -5.13
N ALA A 149 -2.04 4.85 -4.65
CA ALA A 149 -2.55 5.06 -3.30
C ALA A 149 -1.52 4.70 -2.24
N LEU A 150 -1.37 5.57 -1.25
CA LEU A 150 -0.52 5.38 -0.07
C LEU A 150 -1.33 5.21 1.21
N TYR A 151 -2.62 5.57 1.18
CA TYR A 151 -3.51 5.54 2.33
C TYR A 151 -4.87 4.99 1.93
N PHE A 152 -5.54 4.34 2.89
CA PHE A 152 -6.93 3.96 2.76
C PHE A 152 -7.64 4.06 4.11
N ALA A 153 -8.95 4.28 4.08
CA ALA A 153 -9.78 4.32 5.29
C ALA A 153 -11.21 3.88 4.99
N ALA A 154 -11.81 3.17 5.92
CA ALA A 154 -13.24 2.89 5.92
C ALA A 154 -13.97 4.06 6.63
N ARG A 155 -14.38 5.08 5.87
CA ARG A 155 -15.01 6.31 6.42
C ARG A 155 -16.14 6.04 7.38
N LYS A 156 -16.96 5.04 7.12
CA LYS A 156 -18.11 4.67 7.97
C LYS A 156 -17.71 4.35 9.42
N TYR A 157 -16.50 3.85 9.62
CA TYR A 157 -15.99 3.42 10.92
C TYR A 157 -14.91 4.37 11.45
N ALA A 158 -14.64 5.44 10.70
CA ALA A 158 -13.58 6.40 10.98
C ALA A 158 -13.99 7.39 12.07
N ASP A 159 -13.01 7.76 12.91
CA ASP A 159 -13.12 8.95 13.74
C ASP A 159 -13.20 10.21 12.87
N GLU A 160 -14.16 11.11 13.16
CA GLU A 160 -14.39 12.31 12.35
C GLU A 160 -13.16 13.24 12.31
N GLY A 161 -12.40 13.33 13.40
CA GLY A 161 -11.20 14.16 13.46
C GLY A 161 -10.10 13.63 12.53
N LYS A 162 -9.97 12.30 12.48
CA LYS A 162 -9.02 11.63 11.58
C LYS A 162 -9.42 11.81 10.11
N MET A 163 -10.73 11.67 9.82
CA MET A 163 -11.21 11.87 8.45
C MET A 163 -11.06 13.31 7.96
N LYS A 164 -11.21 14.29 8.85
CA LYS A 164 -10.90 15.70 8.51
C LYS A 164 -9.43 15.88 8.09
N TRP A 165 -8.51 15.18 8.74
CA TRP A 165 -7.12 15.21 8.31
C TRP A 165 -6.93 14.59 6.92
N PHE A 166 -7.57 13.44 6.64
CA PHE A 166 -7.55 12.83 5.31
C PHE A 166 -8.08 13.80 4.25
N ASP A 167 -9.23 14.43 4.50
CA ASP A 167 -9.88 15.33 3.56
C ASP A 167 -9.06 16.62 3.30
N ASN A 168 -8.30 17.08 4.29
CA ASN A 168 -7.53 18.33 4.18
C ASN A 168 -6.08 18.13 3.68
N CYS A 169 -5.49 16.95 3.92
CA CYS A 169 -4.06 16.73 3.69
C CYS A 169 -3.76 15.73 2.56
N LEU A 170 -4.76 14.97 2.13
CA LEU A 170 -4.58 13.92 1.13
C LEU A 170 -5.48 14.17 -0.09
N ILE A 171 -5.06 13.64 -1.23
CA ILE A 171 -5.85 13.63 -2.46
C ILE A 171 -6.61 12.31 -2.52
N ARG A 172 -7.95 12.38 -2.48
CA ARG A 172 -8.79 11.22 -2.68
C ARG A 172 -8.73 10.76 -4.13
N LEU A 173 -8.52 9.46 -4.33
CA LEU A 173 -8.45 8.83 -5.65
C LEU A 173 -9.80 8.21 -6.02
N PHE A 174 -10.18 7.15 -5.30
CA PHE A 174 -11.40 6.39 -5.55
C PHE A 174 -11.92 5.71 -4.28
N SER A 175 -13.04 4.98 -4.42
CA SER A 175 -13.56 4.09 -3.39
C SER A 175 -13.72 2.67 -3.92
N TYR A 176 -13.46 1.67 -3.07
CA TYR A 176 -13.68 0.26 -3.36
C TYR A 176 -13.91 -0.52 -2.06
N GLY A 177 -14.79 -1.53 -2.06
CA GLY A 177 -15.01 -2.42 -0.91
C GLY A 177 -15.35 -1.72 0.41
N GLY A 178 -15.99 -0.53 0.37
CA GLY A 178 -16.26 0.27 1.57
C GLY A 178 -15.08 1.09 2.07
N HIS A 179 -13.94 1.05 1.41
CA HIS A 179 -12.76 1.87 1.65
C HIS A 179 -12.64 3.02 0.66
N GLU A 180 -12.09 4.12 1.11
CA GLU A 180 -11.63 5.23 0.29
C GLU A 180 -10.11 5.20 0.22
N PHE A 181 -9.55 5.44 -0.97
CA PHE A 181 -8.13 5.38 -1.24
C PHE A 181 -7.59 6.77 -1.55
N PHE A 182 -6.39 7.07 -1.04
CA PHE A 182 -5.79 8.39 -1.11
C PHE A 182 -4.31 8.32 -1.41
N LYS A 183 -3.79 9.42 -2.01
CA LYS A 183 -2.35 9.67 -2.12
C LYS A 183 -1.95 10.93 -1.37
N ALA A 184 -0.65 11.14 -1.20
CA ALA A 184 -0.15 12.38 -0.62
C ALA A 184 -0.51 13.59 -1.50
N GLY A 185 -0.90 14.69 -0.85
CA GLY A 185 -1.09 16.00 -1.48
C GLY A 185 0.22 16.71 -1.74
#